data_79cc5d292424bc12b4e14d3d4ac45037
#
_entry.id   79cc5d292424bc12b4e14d3d4ac45037
#
_cell.length_a   1.000
_cell.length_b   1.000
_cell.length_c   1.000
_cell.angle_alpha   90.00
_cell.angle_beta   90.00
_cell.angle_gamma   90.00
#
_symmetry.space_group_name_H-M   'P 1'
#
loop_
_entity.id
_entity.type
_entity.pdbx_description
1 polymer ?
#
loop_
_entity_poly.entity_id
_entity_poly.type
_entity_poly.pdbx_seq_one_letter_code
_entity_poly.pdbx_strand_id
1 'polypeptide(L)'
;VVDLVLKCISLYRTRLVAVDGGGVGGGVIDRLRQLGIPVIEVQFGSKATPHLAAHNREKARYFNKRAEIWGSCRDWLRGGALPDDPQLLEALCGPKQHIRSEDVVQLESKEDATDRMTREGITYDMDVADALCITFAIDSDLYTGVNALHNSPFDEEESPSVDYNPFAGLREAMPSVH
;
A
#
# COMPACT_ATOMS: atom_id res chain seq x y z
N VAL A 1 3.08 -5.41 16.69
CA VAL A 1 2.53 -4.93 15.40
C VAL A 1 1.18 -4.26 15.61
N VAL A 2 0.16 -4.95 16.18
CA VAL A 2 -1.20 -4.38 16.34
C VAL A 2 -1.18 -3.06 17.12
N ASP A 3 -0.46 -2.98 18.23
CA ASP A 3 -0.39 -1.74 19.04
C ASP A 3 0.21 -0.56 18.26
N LEU A 4 1.18 -0.84 17.37
CA LEU A 4 1.73 0.17 16.47
C LEU A 4 0.69 0.64 15.46
N VAL A 5 -0.07 -0.28 14.87
CA VAL A 5 -1.16 0.06 13.94
C VAL A 5 -2.20 0.92 14.64
N LEU A 6 -2.63 0.57 15.87
CA LEU A 6 -3.58 1.37 16.65
C LEU A 6 -3.05 2.77 16.96
N LYS A 7 -1.75 2.88 17.29
CA LYS A 7 -1.09 4.16 17.48
C LYS A 7 -1.10 5.01 16.20
N CYS A 8 -0.80 4.41 15.06
CA CYS A 8 -0.85 5.10 13.76
C CYS A 8 -2.27 5.54 13.40
N ILE A 9 -3.28 4.69 13.63
CA ILE A 9 -4.68 5.05 13.43
C ILE A 9 -5.06 6.28 14.23
N SER A 10 -4.71 6.31 15.52
CA SER A 10 -4.99 7.44 16.40
C SER A 10 -4.23 8.71 15.97
N LEU A 11 -2.93 8.57 15.62
CA LEU A 11 -2.08 9.70 15.27
C LEU A 11 -2.48 10.34 13.93
N TYR A 12 -2.80 9.51 12.93
CA TYR A 12 -3.09 9.96 11.56
C TYR A 12 -4.59 9.98 11.23
N ARG A 13 -5.46 9.71 12.21
CA ARG A 13 -6.92 9.63 12.03
C ARG A 13 -7.31 8.71 10.87
N THR A 14 -6.60 7.58 10.75
CA THR A 14 -6.78 6.62 9.66
C THR A 14 -8.13 5.95 9.78
N ARG A 15 -8.94 5.97 8.72
CA ARG A 15 -10.29 5.38 8.70
C ARG A 15 -10.32 3.93 8.22
N LEU A 16 -9.32 3.52 7.47
CA LEU A 16 -9.25 2.20 6.85
C LEU A 16 -7.82 1.71 6.81
N VAL A 17 -7.61 0.45 7.13
CA VAL A 17 -6.30 -0.21 7.14
C VAL A 17 -6.28 -1.30 6.09
N ALA A 18 -5.31 -1.26 5.17
CA ALA A 18 -5.04 -2.36 4.26
C ALA A 18 -3.87 -3.18 4.79
N VAL A 19 -4.02 -4.50 4.81
CA VAL A 19 -3.01 -5.42 5.33
C VAL A 19 -2.77 -6.54 4.31
N ASP A 20 -1.50 -6.86 4.04
CA ASP A 20 -1.14 -8.04 3.27
C ASP A 20 -1.56 -9.29 4.06
N GLY A 21 -2.48 -10.08 3.49
CA GLY A 21 -2.99 -11.32 4.07
C GLY A 21 -2.00 -12.48 3.99
N GLY A 22 -0.84 -12.30 3.33
CA GLY A 22 0.20 -13.30 3.23
C GLY A 22 0.92 -13.53 4.56
N GLY A 23 1.31 -14.77 4.84
CA GLY A 23 2.14 -15.13 6.00
C GLY A 23 1.54 -14.72 7.34
N VAL A 24 2.26 -13.88 8.09
CA VAL A 24 1.87 -13.44 9.45
C VAL A 24 0.76 -12.40 9.48
N GLY A 25 0.38 -11.85 8.34
CA GLY A 25 -0.65 -10.79 8.23
C GLY A 25 -2.02 -11.24 8.73
N GLY A 26 -2.38 -12.52 8.56
CA GLY A 26 -3.67 -13.07 9.01
C GLY A 26 -3.95 -12.84 10.49
N GLY A 27 -2.99 -13.10 11.37
CA GLY A 27 -3.16 -12.88 12.81
C GLY A 27 -3.34 -11.40 13.19
N VAL A 28 -2.70 -10.51 12.45
CA VAL A 28 -2.88 -9.04 12.61
C VAL A 28 -4.28 -8.62 12.18
N ILE A 29 -4.73 -9.12 11.04
CA ILE A 29 -6.07 -8.86 10.50
C ILE A 29 -7.15 -9.31 11.48
N ASP A 30 -7.06 -10.55 11.97
CA ASP A 30 -8.04 -11.10 12.92
C ASP A 30 -8.10 -10.26 14.20
N ARG A 31 -6.94 -9.86 14.72
CA ARG A 31 -6.89 -9.04 15.93
C ARG A 31 -7.46 -7.65 15.72
N LEU A 32 -7.18 -6.99 14.60
CA LEU A 32 -7.76 -5.69 14.28
C LEU A 32 -9.28 -5.77 14.11
N ARG A 33 -9.78 -6.81 13.42
CA ARG A 33 -11.23 -7.08 13.29
C ARG A 33 -11.91 -7.28 14.64
N GLN A 34 -11.29 -8.04 15.57
CA GLN A 34 -11.80 -8.22 16.94
C GLN A 34 -11.89 -6.88 17.71
N LEU A 35 -11.01 -5.95 17.42
CA LEU A 35 -11.02 -4.60 18.00
C LEU A 35 -11.97 -3.63 17.29
N GLY A 36 -12.74 -4.09 16.31
CA GLY A 36 -13.68 -3.26 15.56
C GLY A 36 -13.03 -2.33 14.55
N ILE A 37 -11.75 -2.54 14.22
CA ILE A 37 -11.04 -1.71 13.24
C ILE A 37 -11.40 -2.16 11.82
N PRO A 38 -11.83 -1.26 10.92
CA PRO A 38 -12.05 -1.57 9.52
C PRO A 38 -10.75 -1.98 8.83
N VAL A 39 -10.67 -3.26 8.39
CA VAL A 39 -9.47 -3.81 7.76
C VAL A 39 -9.84 -4.46 6.43
N ILE A 40 -9.11 -4.08 5.38
CA ILE A 40 -9.12 -4.75 4.10
C ILE A 40 -7.92 -5.70 4.04
N GLU A 41 -8.20 -6.96 3.82
CA GLU A 41 -7.20 -7.98 3.55
C GLU A 41 -6.87 -7.98 2.05
N VAL A 42 -5.60 -7.82 1.71
CA VAL A 42 -5.11 -7.83 0.34
C VAL A 42 -4.22 -9.05 0.14
N GLN A 43 -4.60 -9.92 -0.77
CA GLN A 43 -3.82 -11.08 -1.18
C GLN A 43 -3.04 -10.76 -2.46
N PHE A 44 -1.74 -10.51 -2.36
CA PHE A 44 -0.88 -10.12 -3.48
C PHE A 44 -0.89 -11.13 -4.64
N GLY A 45 -0.99 -12.42 -4.33
CA GLY A 45 -1.05 -13.49 -5.31
C GLY A 45 -2.43 -13.67 -5.96
N SER A 46 -3.48 -13.02 -5.46
CA SER A 46 -4.83 -13.16 -6.02
C SER A 46 -4.90 -12.59 -7.44
N LYS A 47 -5.95 -12.95 -8.18
CA LYS A 47 -6.20 -12.41 -9.52
C LYS A 47 -6.40 -10.91 -9.46
N ALA A 48 -5.90 -10.21 -10.49
CA ALA A 48 -6.20 -8.80 -10.70
C ALA A 48 -7.71 -8.57 -10.91
N THR A 49 -8.19 -7.39 -10.58
CA THR A 49 -9.62 -7.05 -10.62
C THR A 49 -10.11 -6.91 -12.05
N PRO A 50 -11.12 -7.70 -12.49
CA PRO A 50 -11.54 -7.72 -13.90
C PRO A 50 -12.14 -6.42 -14.42
N HIS A 51 -12.80 -5.65 -13.56
CA HIS A 51 -13.56 -4.46 -14.01
C HIS A 51 -12.67 -3.24 -14.33
N LEU A 52 -11.48 -3.17 -13.78
CA LEU A 52 -10.50 -2.14 -14.17
C LEU A 52 -10.01 -2.35 -15.61
N ALA A 53 -10.09 -3.57 -16.12
CA ALA A 53 -9.77 -3.91 -17.51
C ALA A 53 -10.94 -3.61 -18.48
N ALA A 54 -12.20 -3.61 -18.01
CA ALA A 54 -13.37 -3.53 -18.86
C ALA A 54 -13.74 -2.11 -19.31
N HIS A 55 -13.43 -1.09 -18.51
CA HIS A 55 -13.81 0.31 -18.80
C HIS A 55 -12.78 1.10 -19.61
N ASN A 56 -11.57 0.59 -19.74
CA ASN A 56 -10.53 1.28 -20.48
C ASN A 56 -9.68 0.26 -21.26
N ARG A 57 -9.97 0.10 -22.56
CA ARG A 57 -9.21 -0.80 -23.47
C ARG A 57 -7.72 -0.43 -23.58
N GLU A 58 -7.32 0.73 -23.07
CA GLU A 58 -5.94 1.22 -23.06
C GLU A 58 -5.20 0.90 -21.75
N LYS A 59 -5.89 0.39 -20.72
CA LYS A 59 -5.23 0.02 -19.46
C LYS A 59 -4.59 -1.36 -19.56
N ALA A 60 -3.34 -1.42 -19.12
CA ALA A 60 -2.59 -2.67 -19.05
C ALA A 60 -3.37 -3.73 -18.25
N ARG A 61 -3.34 -4.98 -18.73
CA ARG A 61 -3.83 -6.11 -17.95
C ARG A 61 -2.75 -6.51 -16.94
N TYR A 62 -3.14 -6.86 -15.75
CA TYR A 62 -2.21 -7.28 -14.71
C TYR A 62 -2.34 -8.77 -14.42
N PHE A 63 -1.21 -9.43 -14.18
CA PHE A 63 -1.15 -10.86 -13.90
C PHE A 63 -1.79 -11.22 -12.56
N ASN A 64 -1.52 -10.41 -11.53
CA ASN A 64 -2.03 -10.61 -10.19
C ASN A 64 -2.29 -9.27 -9.49
N LYS A 65 -2.84 -9.33 -8.28
CA LYS A 65 -3.18 -8.15 -7.47
C LYS A 65 -1.96 -7.29 -7.14
N ARG A 66 -0.80 -7.89 -6.89
CA ARG A 66 0.44 -7.14 -6.65
C ARG A 66 0.81 -6.27 -7.85
N ALA A 67 0.81 -6.86 -9.06
CA ALA A 67 1.11 -6.10 -10.27
C ALA A 67 0.08 -4.97 -10.54
N GLU A 68 -1.20 -5.21 -10.23
CA GLU A 68 -2.27 -4.22 -10.35
C GLU A 68 -2.06 -3.02 -9.44
N ILE A 69 -1.85 -3.24 -8.13
CA ILE A 69 -1.70 -2.14 -7.16
C ILE A 69 -0.41 -1.34 -7.41
N TRP A 70 0.67 -1.99 -7.82
CA TRP A 70 1.90 -1.32 -8.23
C TRP A 70 1.70 -0.48 -9.50
N GLY A 71 0.95 -0.99 -10.47
CA GLY A 71 0.56 -0.24 -11.65
C GLY A 71 -0.29 0.97 -11.33
N SER A 72 -1.24 0.84 -10.42
CA SER A 72 -2.08 1.94 -9.93
C SER A 72 -1.26 3.00 -9.20
N CYS A 73 -0.32 2.59 -8.34
CA CYS A 73 0.62 3.50 -7.68
C CYS A 73 1.47 4.26 -8.71
N ARG A 74 2.06 3.57 -9.68
CA ARG A 74 2.83 4.20 -10.76
C ARG A 74 2.01 5.24 -11.54
N ASP A 75 0.75 4.93 -11.86
CA ASP A 75 -0.10 5.85 -12.60
C ASP A 75 -0.49 7.07 -11.75
N TRP A 76 -0.70 6.88 -10.46
CA TRP A 76 -0.93 7.97 -9.50
C TRP A 76 0.30 8.88 -9.36
N LEU A 77 1.51 8.32 -9.37
CA LEU A 77 2.77 9.08 -9.26
C LEU A 77 3.00 10.07 -10.42
N ARG A 78 2.25 10.01 -11.51
CA ARG A 78 2.32 11.00 -12.60
C ARG A 78 1.87 12.39 -12.16
N GLY A 79 1.06 12.48 -11.11
CA GLY A 79 0.58 13.76 -10.55
C GLY A 79 0.63 13.79 -9.03
N GLY A 80 1.00 12.70 -8.40
CA GLY A 80 1.17 12.57 -6.95
C GLY A 80 2.55 13.04 -6.48
N ALA A 81 2.67 13.27 -5.18
CA ALA A 81 3.94 13.61 -4.54
C ALA A 81 4.26 12.58 -3.44
N LEU A 82 5.53 12.29 -3.27
CA LEU A 82 6.07 11.46 -2.20
C LEU A 82 6.94 12.29 -1.28
N PRO A 83 7.12 11.85 -0.01
CA PRO A 83 8.15 12.45 0.84
C PRO A 83 9.53 12.23 0.21
N ASP A 84 10.46 13.14 0.53
CA ASP A 84 11.86 13.01 0.13
C ASP A 84 12.53 11.93 0.99
N ASP A 85 12.31 10.69 0.61
CA ASP A 85 12.83 9.49 1.27
C ASP A 85 13.55 8.62 0.23
N PRO A 86 14.90 8.60 0.26
CA PRO A 86 15.70 7.81 -0.68
C PRO A 86 15.39 6.31 -0.60
N GLN A 87 15.09 5.76 0.58
CA GLN A 87 14.78 4.33 0.74
C GLN A 87 13.46 3.97 0.05
N LEU A 88 12.44 4.81 0.22
CA LEU A 88 11.16 4.63 -0.48
C LEU A 88 11.33 4.73 -2.00
N LEU A 89 12.13 5.68 -2.47
CA LEU A 89 12.41 5.84 -3.90
C LEU A 89 13.11 4.60 -4.48
N GLU A 90 14.16 4.14 -3.82
CA GLU A 90 14.88 2.93 -4.23
C GLU A 90 13.97 1.69 -4.23
N ALA A 91 13.15 1.53 -3.19
CA ALA A 91 12.20 0.44 -3.08
C ALA A 91 11.15 0.45 -4.21
N LEU A 92 10.65 1.61 -4.60
CA LEU A 92 9.68 1.76 -5.69
C LEU A 92 10.32 1.51 -7.07
N CYS A 93 11.59 1.86 -7.24
CA CYS A 93 12.31 1.66 -8.50
C CYS A 93 12.91 0.25 -8.66
N GLY A 94 12.91 -0.54 -7.60
CA GLY A 94 13.61 -1.83 -7.57
C GLY A 94 13.01 -2.92 -8.46
N PRO A 95 11.76 -3.30 -8.29
CA PRO A 95 11.17 -4.41 -9.03
C PRO A 95 11.06 -4.11 -10.52
N LYS A 96 11.42 -5.09 -11.35
CA LYS A 96 11.26 -5.01 -12.80
C LYS A 96 9.86 -5.50 -13.20
N GLN A 97 9.32 -4.89 -14.23
CA GLN A 97 8.10 -5.40 -14.87
C GLN A 97 8.44 -6.24 -16.10
N HIS A 98 7.66 -7.27 -16.33
CA HIS A 98 7.71 -8.12 -17.52
C HIS A 98 6.36 -8.08 -18.22
N ILE A 99 6.40 -8.06 -19.56
CA ILE A 99 5.18 -8.21 -20.36
C ILE A 99 5.08 -9.69 -20.77
N ARG A 100 4.02 -10.35 -20.34
CA ARG A 100 3.67 -11.71 -20.77
C ARG A 100 2.90 -11.68 -22.11
N SER A 101 2.53 -12.85 -22.60
CA SER A 101 1.61 -12.98 -23.74
C SER A 101 0.33 -12.15 -23.48
N GLU A 102 -0.24 -11.59 -24.56
CA GLU A 102 -1.48 -10.80 -24.52
C GLU A 102 -1.40 -9.48 -23.72
N ASP A 103 -0.23 -8.83 -23.70
CA ASP A 103 0.00 -7.54 -23.04
C ASP A 103 -0.29 -7.55 -21.52
N VAL A 104 -0.12 -8.71 -20.87
CA VAL A 104 -0.28 -8.85 -19.42
C VAL A 104 1.00 -8.41 -18.70
N VAL A 105 0.89 -7.41 -17.86
CA VAL A 105 1.97 -6.94 -17.02
C VAL A 105 2.12 -7.83 -15.79
N GLN A 106 3.31 -8.34 -15.59
CA GLN A 106 3.72 -9.05 -14.38
C GLN A 106 4.88 -8.32 -13.73
N LEU A 107 4.82 -8.18 -12.40
CA LEU A 107 5.93 -7.69 -11.62
C LEU A 107 6.88 -8.84 -11.27
N GLU A 108 8.19 -8.54 -11.25
CA GLU A 108 9.23 -9.45 -10.74
C GLU A 108 8.85 -9.93 -9.32
N SER A 109 9.12 -11.20 -9.01
CA SER A 109 8.87 -11.72 -7.66
C SER A 109 9.77 -11.01 -6.63
N LYS A 110 9.36 -11.01 -5.36
CA LYS A 110 10.21 -10.45 -4.29
C LYS A 110 11.55 -11.18 -4.22
N GLU A 111 11.53 -12.50 -4.36
CA GLU A 111 12.73 -13.35 -4.31
C GLU A 111 13.70 -13.00 -5.45
N ASP A 112 13.19 -12.98 -6.70
CA ASP A 112 14.02 -12.65 -7.86
C ASP A 112 14.59 -11.23 -7.77
N ALA A 113 13.76 -10.26 -7.35
CA ALA A 113 14.19 -8.89 -7.17
C ALA A 113 15.26 -8.77 -6.09
N THR A 114 15.09 -9.39 -4.94
CA THR A 114 16.06 -9.40 -3.84
C THR A 114 17.37 -10.04 -4.26
N ASP A 115 17.31 -11.21 -4.92
CA ASP A 115 18.49 -11.91 -5.39
C ASP A 115 19.27 -11.11 -6.44
N ARG A 116 18.57 -10.47 -7.36
CA ARG A 116 19.19 -9.63 -8.37
C ARG A 116 19.87 -8.43 -7.74
N MET A 117 19.20 -7.75 -6.84
CA MET A 117 19.70 -6.53 -6.22
C MET A 117 20.85 -6.80 -5.27
N THR A 118 20.80 -7.89 -4.51
CA THR A 118 21.93 -8.34 -3.68
C THR A 118 23.16 -8.57 -4.54
N ARG A 119 23.00 -9.16 -5.73
CA ARG A 119 24.13 -9.32 -6.69
C ARG A 119 24.65 -7.99 -7.23
N GLU A 120 23.80 -6.99 -7.34
CA GLU A 120 24.13 -5.61 -7.77
C GLU A 120 24.70 -4.76 -6.61
N GLY A 121 24.82 -5.33 -5.40
CA GLY A 121 25.30 -4.62 -4.21
C GLY A 121 24.30 -3.63 -3.63
N ILE A 122 23.02 -3.76 -3.99
CA ILE A 122 21.94 -2.91 -3.53
C ILE A 122 21.17 -3.66 -2.45
N THR A 123 21.09 -3.05 -1.26
CA THR A 123 20.33 -3.62 -0.13
C THR A 123 19.24 -2.64 0.25
N TYR A 124 18.00 -2.99 0.02
CA TYR A 124 16.86 -2.22 0.51
C TYR A 124 15.66 -3.12 0.80
N ASP A 125 14.75 -2.58 1.59
CA ASP A 125 13.53 -3.27 2.00
C ASP A 125 12.37 -2.89 1.06
N MET A 126 11.89 -3.85 0.28
CA MET A 126 10.71 -3.66 -0.57
C MET A 126 9.41 -3.53 0.22
N ASP A 127 9.40 -3.86 1.50
CA ASP A 127 8.17 -3.82 2.31
C ASP A 127 7.61 -2.40 2.42
N VAL A 128 8.49 -1.38 2.39
CA VAL A 128 8.06 0.03 2.41
C VAL A 128 7.29 0.39 1.12
N ALA A 129 7.77 -0.05 -0.03
CA ALA A 129 7.09 0.17 -1.30
C ALA A 129 5.78 -0.64 -1.42
N ASP A 130 5.78 -1.90 -0.99
CA ASP A 130 4.57 -2.71 -0.95
C ASP A 130 3.54 -2.11 0.02
N ALA A 131 3.96 -1.52 1.16
CA ALA A 131 3.07 -0.83 2.11
C ALA A 131 2.42 0.43 1.50
N LEU A 132 3.14 1.18 0.67
CA LEU A 132 2.54 2.26 -0.11
C LEU A 132 1.60 1.70 -1.17
N CYS A 133 2.06 0.73 -1.96
CA CYS A 133 1.28 0.19 -3.08
C CYS A 133 -0.02 -0.48 -2.63
N ILE A 134 -0.05 -1.11 -1.44
CA ILE A 134 -1.26 -1.78 -0.93
C ILE A 134 -2.42 -0.80 -0.69
N THR A 135 -2.14 0.50 -0.48
CA THR A 135 -3.19 1.51 -0.34
C THR A 135 -4.03 1.68 -1.61
N PHE A 136 -3.48 1.33 -2.77
CA PHE A 136 -4.18 1.33 -4.06
C PHE A 136 -5.04 0.08 -4.32
N ALA A 137 -5.05 -0.87 -3.37
CA ALA A 137 -5.99 -2.00 -3.43
C ALA A 137 -7.41 -1.61 -3.03
N ILE A 138 -7.57 -0.44 -2.43
CA ILE A 138 -8.85 0.10 -1.97
C ILE A 138 -9.54 0.76 -3.15
N ASP A 139 -10.72 0.26 -3.50
CA ASP A 139 -11.57 0.91 -4.51
C ASP A 139 -12.11 2.23 -3.92
N SER A 140 -12.05 3.30 -4.71
CA SER A 140 -12.60 4.62 -4.34
C SER A 140 -14.07 4.53 -3.93
N ASP A 141 -14.83 3.63 -4.54
CA ASP A 141 -16.24 3.43 -4.23
C ASP A 141 -16.46 2.78 -2.86
N LEU A 142 -15.56 1.89 -2.44
CA LEU A 142 -15.55 1.35 -1.08
C LEU A 142 -15.23 2.43 -0.04
N TYR A 143 -14.34 3.36 -0.38
CA TYR A 143 -13.98 4.46 0.51
C TYR A 143 -15.17 5.41 0.73
N THR A 144 -15.94 5.73 -0.31
CA THR A 144 -17.18 6.51 -0.19
C THR A 144 -18.26 5.78 0.61
N GLY A 145 -18.39 4.47 0.45
CA GLY A 145 -19.30 3.63 1.23
C GLY A 145 -18.97 3.60 2.73
N VAL A 146 -17.70 3.51 3.09
CA VAL A 146 -17.23 3.56 4.49
C VAL A 146 -17.51 4.93 5.12
N ASN A 147 -17.36 6.01 4.35
CA ASN A 147 -17.71 7.35 4.82
C ASN A 147 -19.21 7.54 5.06
N ALA A 148 -20.07 6.87 4.29
CA ALA A 148 -21.53 6.94 4.46
C ALA A 148 -22.03 6.14 5.69
N LEU A 149 -21.27 5.15 6.15
CA LEU A 149 -21.64 4.27 7.27
C LEU A 149 -21.09 4.72 8.62
N HIS A 150 -20.17 5.66 8.65
CA HIS A 150 -19.53 6.14 9.88
C HIS A 150 -19.67 7.67 9.99
N ASN A 151 -20.66 8.10 10.76
CA ASN A 151 -20.54 9.36 11.50
C ASN A 151 -19.48 9.11 12.58
N SER A 152 -18.22 9.37 12.23
CA SER A 152 -17.12 9.25 13.17
C SER A 152 -17.27 10.32 14.25
N PRO A 153 -17.14 10.00 15.55
CA PRO A 153 -17.09 11.01 16.59
C PRO A 153 -15.91 11.99 16.45
N PHE A 154 -15.07 11.83 15.42
CA PHE A 154 -13.92 12.67 15.10
C PHE A 154 -14.16 13.68 13.96
N ASP A 155 -15.39 13.75 13.42
CA ASP A 155 -15.70 14.60 12.25
C ASP A 155 -15.93 16.09 12.60
N GLU A 156 -15.86 16.49 13.88
CA GLU A 156 -16.14 17.89 14.32
C GLU A 156 -14.92 18.78 14.51
N GLU A 157 -13.67 18.33 14.19
CA GLU A 157 -12.49 19.20 14.31
C GLU A 157 -11.80 19.44 12.96
N GLU A 158 -11.48 20.71 12.74
CA GLU A 158 -10.90 21.39 11.57
C GLU A 158 -9.94 20.56 10.70
N SER A 159 -10.06 20.72 9.39
CA SER A 159 -9.09 20.22 8.40
C SER A 159 -7.67 20.64 8.79
N PRO A 160 -6.68 19.74 8.77
CA PRO A 160 -5.30 20.11 9.06
C PRO A 160 -4.82 21.18 8.09
N SER A 161 -4.06 22.15 8.63
CA SER A 161 -3.46 23.24 7.85
C SER A 161 -2.57 22.70 6.71
N VAL A 162 -2.31 23.54 5.70
CA VAL A 162 -1.50 23.22 4.51
C VAL A 162 -0.08 22.72 4.86
N ASP A 163 0.39 22.95 6.08
CA ASP A 163 1.71 22.53 6.59
C ASP A 163 1.70 21.16 7.29
N TYR A 164 0.61 20.38 7.17
CA TYR A 164 0.54 19.06 7.78
C TYR A 164 1.51 18.08 7.08
N ASN A 165 2.56 17.69 7.80
CA ASN A 165 3.46 16.62 7.39
C ASN A 165 3.06 15.32 8.12
N PRO A 166 2.38 14.37 7.43
CA PRO A 166 1.94 13.12 8.04
C PRO A 166 3.08 12.22 8.52
N PHE A 167 4.32 12.52 8.12
CA PHE A 167 5.50 11.72 8.44
C PHE A 167 6.40 12.35 9.51
N ALA A 168 6.10 13.57 9.98
CA ALA A 168 6.94 14.27 10.97
C ALA A 168 7.13 13.50 12.27
N GLY A 169 6.12 12.75 12.72
CA GLY A 169 6.18 11.96 13.96
C GLY A 169 6.80 10.57 13.81
N LEU A 170 7.02 10.07 12.60
CA LEU A 170 7.55 8.70 12.39
C LEU A 170 9.04 8.61 12.74
N ARG A 171 9.82 9.66 12.53
CA ARG A 171 11.26 9.69 12.85
C ARG A 171 11.54 9.62 14.35
N GLU A 172 10.64 10.17 15.18
CA GLU A 172 10.77 10.14 16.64
C GLU A 172 10.25 8.82 17.26
N ALA A 173 9.42 8.07 16.54
CA ALA A 173 8.78 6.86 17.03
C ALA A 173 9.53 5.56 16.67
N MET A 174 10.54 5.61 15.80
CA MET A 174 11.35 4.44 15.46
C MET A 174 12.55 4.35 16.42
N PRO A 175 12.68 3.26 17.20
CA PRO A 175 13.91 3.00 17.94
C PRO A 175 15.05 2.82 16.93
N SER A 176 16.19 3.48 17.19
CA SER A 176 17.42 3.28 16.42
C SER A 176 17.77 1.80 16.43
N VAL A 177 17.66 1.16 15.30
CA VAL A 177 18.17 -0.21 15.12
C VAL A 177 19.67 -0.09 14.96
N HIS A 178 20.39 -0.48 16.00
CA HIS A 178 21.84 -0.72 15.98
C HIS A 178 22.12 -2.13 15.49
#